data_be1784faf39dc3d481e763a5334119a7
#
_entry.id   be1784faf39dc3d481e763a5334119a7
#
_cell.length_a   1.000
_cell.length_b   1.000
_cell.length_c   1.000
_cell.angle_alpha   90.00
_cell.angle_beta   90.00
_cell.angle_gamma   90.00
#
_symmetry.space_group_name_H-M   'P 1'
#
loop_
_entity.id
_entity.type
_entity.pdbx_description
1 polymer ?
#
loop_
_entity_poly.entity_id
_entity_poly.type
_entity_poly.pdbx_seq_one_letter_code
_entity_poly.pdbx_strand_id
1 'polypeptide(L)'
;VVAVGPEVTDKELEDFHNQGIRGIRVNLVDKGGMPFASIEEFCQFAERLKPFGWHLELLIHVHEFPDIRETLGKLPVDISVGHLGYMKTSAGIDHPGFQDFLNLVRDGHCWVKLTGTYRITTHEKTPYLDVTPTAHALIDANPDRLIWGSDWPHVATYGAMPNDADLLDHMLDWTADTKIHQKIFVDN
;
A
#
# COMPACT_ATOMS: atom_id res chain seq x y z
N VAL A 1 10.44 5.86 -5.83
CA VAL A 1 10.03 4.78 -6.75
C VAL A 1 9.93 5.29 -8.16
N VAL A 2 9.98 4.40 -9.14
CA VAL A 2 9.82 4.70 -10.56
C VAL A 2 8.81 3.74 -11.19
N ALA A 3 8.10 4.17 -12.21
CA ALA A 3 7.25 3.29 -13.04
C ALA A 3 8.04 2.87 -14.28
N VAL A 4 8.22 1.56 -14.45
CA VAL A 4 8.91 0.94 -15.59
C VAL A 4 8.16 -0.30 -16.05
N GLY A 5 8.36 -0.68 -17.31
CA GLY A 5 7.87 -1.94 -17.86
C GLY A 5 8.96 -3.02 -17.97
N PRO A 6 8.60 -4.19 -18.49
CA PRO A 6 9.52 -5.32 -18.62
C PRO A 6 10.72 -5.04 -19.53
N GLU A 7 10.62 -4.03 -20.40
CA GLU A 7 11.65 -3.63 -21.36
C GLU A 7 12.83 -2.89 -20.73
N VAL A 8 12.71 -2.43 -19.45
CA VAL A 8 13.78 -1.73 -18.76
C VAL A 8 15.04 -2.63 -18.68
N THR A 9 16.17 -2.06 -19.04
CA THR A 9 17.45 -2.79 -19.00
C THR A 9 18.05 -2.79 -17.59
N ASP A 10 18.95 -3.74 -17.30
CA ASP A 10 19.66 -3.79 -16.01
C ASP A 10 20.55 -2.57 -15.80
N LYS A 11 21.10 -2.01 -16.89
CA LYS A 11 21.86 -0.76 -16.84
C LYS A 11 20.97 0.42 -16.41
N GLU A 12 19.76 0.53 -16.91
CA GLU A 12 18.82 1.59 -16.49
C GLU A 12 18.40 1.41 -15.04
N LEU A 13 18.19 0.18 -14.56
CA LEU A 13 17.92 -0.09 -13.15
C LEU A 13 19.10 0.35 -12.27
N GLU A 14 20.34 0.08 -12.69
CA GLU A 14 21.55 0.55 -12.00
C GLU A 14 21.64 2.08 -11.99
N ASP A 15 21.38 2.72 -13.12
CA ASP A 15 21.38 4.19 -13.23
C ASP A 15 20.30 4.82 -12.32
N PHE A 16 19.10 4.25 -12.24
CA PHE A 16 18.08 4.66 -11.29
C PHE A 16 18.49 4.43 -9.83
N HIS A 17 19.12 3.31 -9.53
CA HIS A 17 19.63 3.02 -8.19
C HIS A 17 20.65 4.08 -7.74
N ASN A 18 21.57 4.44 -8.63
CA ASN A 18 22.61 5.46 -8.37
C ASN A 18 22.00 6.87 -8.20
N GLN A 19 20.81 7.13 -8.78
CA GLN A 19 20.05 8.35 -8.58
C GLN A 19 19.17 8.33 -7.32
N GLY A 20 19.20 7.26 -6.52
CA GLY A 20 18.49 7.15 -5.27
C GLY A 20 17.13 6.45 -5.36
N ILE A 21 16.73 5.91 -6.51
CA ILE A 21 15.52 5.08 -6.61
C ILE A 21 15.71 3.79 -5.80
N ARG A 22 14.63 3.38 -5.10
CA ARG A 22 14.66 2.20 -4.21
C ARG A 22 13.47 1.27 -4.42
N GLY A 23 12.71 1.43 -5.49
CA GLY A 23 11.60 0.56 -5.81
C GLY A 23 10.92 0.92 -7.12
N ILE A 24 10.07 0.02 -7.58
CA ILE A 24 9.18 0.28 -8.72
C ILE A 24 7.73 0.37 -8.26
N ARG A 25 6.92 1.13 -9.00
CA ARG A 25 5.48 1.24 -8.77
C ARG A 25 4.71 0.58 -9.89
N VAL A 26 3.75 -0.25 -9.52
CA VAL A 26 2.76 -0.84 -10.43
C VAL A 26 1.35 -0.50 -9.94
N ASN A 27 0.51 -0.05 -10.85
CA ASN A 27 -0.86 0.34 -10.59
C ASN A 27 -1.81 -0.63 -11.32
N LEU A 28 -2.49 -1.49 -10.59
CA LEU A 28 -3.44 -2.45 -11.12
C LEU A 28 -4.90 -1.94 -11.04
N VAL A 29 -5.11 -0.76 -10.46
CA VAL A 29 -6.45 -0.16 -10.31
C VAL A 29 -6.85 0.61 -11.57
N ASP A 30 -5.94 1.44 -12.07
CA ASP A 30 -6.22 2.30 -13.21
C ASP A 30 -5.87 1.61 -14.54
N LYS A 31 -6.70 1.84 -15.54
CA LYS A 31 -6.47 1.30 -16.89
C LYS A 31 -5.11 1.75 -17.43
N GLY A 32 -4.29 0.80 -17.83
CA GLY A 32 -2.95 1.04 -18.39
C GLY A 32 -1.85 1.22 -17.33
N GLY A 33 -2.17 1.04 -16.06
CA GLY A 33 -1.20 1.12 -14.97
C GLY A 33 -0.36 -0.16 -14.77
N MET A 34 -0.75 -1.27 -15.41
CA MET A 34 -0.02 -2.54 -15.41
C MET A 34 0.79 -2.66 -16.69
N PRO A 35 2.12 -2.48 -16.66
CA PRO A 35 2.96 -2.54 -17.85
C PRO A 35 3.39 -3.97 -18.23
N PHE A 36 3.14 -4.94 -17.34
CA PHE A 36 3.46 -6.36 -17.57
C PHE A 36 2.28 -7.09 -18.19
N ALA A 37 2.54 -8.08 -19.02
CA ALA A 37 1.50 -8.85 -19.71
C ALA A 37 0.67 -9.71 -18.74
N SER A 38 1.24 -10.09 -17.60
CA SER A 38 0.57 -10.88 -16.56
C SER A 38 1.16 -10.64 -15.17
N ILE A 39 0.45 -11.08 -14.13
CA ILE A 39 0.97 -11.13 -12.75
C ILE A 39 2.20 -12.04 -12.66
N GLU A 40 2.23 -13.13 -13.41
CA GLU A 40 3.35 -14.06 -13.42
C GLU A 40 4.64 -13.39 -13.97
N GLU A 41 4.53 -12.67 -15.07
CA GLU A 41 5.66 -11.89 -15.63
C GLU A 41 6.14 -10.84 -14.64
N PHE A 42 5.23 -10.13 -13.99
CA PHE A 42 5.54 -9.18 -12.95
C PHE A 42 6.27 -9.83 -11.76
N CYS A 43 5.83 -11.01 -11.30
CA CYS A 43 6.50 -11.73 -10.24
C CYS A 43 7.92 -12.18 -10.65
N GLN A 44 8.10 -12.61 -11.88
CA GLN A 44 9.43 -12.94 -12.43
C GLN A 44 10.33 -11.71 -12.50
N PHE A 45 9.78 -10.56 -12.89
CA PHE A 45 10.53 -9.30 -12.93
C PHE A 45 11.06 -8.90 -11.53
N ALA A 46 10.35 -9.23 -10.46
CA ALA A 46 10.75 -8.90 -9.10
C ALA A 46 12.13 -9.47 -8.71
N GLU A 47 12.55 -10.58 -9.30
CA GLU A 47 13.91 -11.15 -9.09
C GLU A 47 15.01 -10.17 -9.50
N ARG A 48 14.79 -9.34 -10.52
CA ARG A 48 15.76 -8.32 -10.98
C ARG A 48 15.95 -7.18 -9.99
N LEU A 49 15.01 -6.98 -9.06
CA LEU A 49 15.05 -5.92 -8.05
C LEU A 49 15.84 -6.33 -6.80
N LYS A 50 15.93 -7.62 -6.55
CA LYS A 50 16.59 -8.20 -5.37
C LYS A 50 18.04 -7.76 -5.18
N PRO A 51 18.91 -7.75 -6.22
CA PRO A 51 20.29 -7.29 -6.08
C PRO A 51 20.44 -5.84 -5.62
N PHE A 52 19.42 -5.00 -5.90
CA PHE A 52 19.40 -3.59 -5.52
C PHE A 52 18.78 -3.35 -4.13
N GLY A 53 18.19 -4.37 -3.50
CA GLY A 53 17.41 -4.21 -2.28
C GLY A 53 16.18 -3.31 -2.48
N TRP A 54 15.57 -3.34 -3.67
CA TRP A 54 14.40 -2.54 -3.97
C TRP A 54 13.12 -3.25 -3.54
N HIS A 55 12.07 -2.46 -3.34
CA HIS A 55 10.72 -2.95 -3.05
C HIS A 55 9.77 -2.72 -4.23
N LEU A 56 8.63 -3.39 -4.17
CA LEU A 56 7.51 -3.19 -5.09
C LEU A 56 6.42 -2.35 -4.41
N GLU A 57 6.10 -1.19 -4.98
CA GLU A 57 4.96 -0.39 -4.57
C GLU A 57 3.74 -0.74 -5.42
N LEU A 58 2.67 -1.22 -4.78
CA LEU A 58 1.46 -1.68 -5.45
C LEU A 58 0.26 -0.80 -5.13
N LEU A 59 -0.43 -0.36 -6.16
CA LEU A 59 -1.79 0.15 -6.05
C LEU A 59 -2.74 -0.94 -6.54
N ILE A 60 -3.45 -1.58 -5.63
CA ILE A 60 -4.32 -2.73 -5.89
C ILE A 60 -5.56 -2.67 -5.01
N HIS A 61 -6.66 -3.27 -5.47
CA HIS A 61 -7.79 -3.62 -4.63
C HIS A 61 -7.51 -4.97 -3.97
N VAL A 62 -6.99 -4.98 -2.74
CA VAL A 62 -6.50 -6.21 -2.09
C VAL A 62 -7.56 -7.30 -1.95
N HIS A 63 -8.83 -6.92 -1.82
CA HIS A 63 -9.95 -7.86 -1.67
C HIS A 63 -10.36 -8.53 -3.00
N GLU A 64 -9.95 -7.96 -4.13
CA GLU A 64 -10.21 -8.49 -5.47
C GLU A 64 -8.99 -9.21 -6.06
N PHE A 65 -7.82 -9.12 -5.42
CA PHE A 65 -6.59 -9.73 -5.91
C PHE A 65 -6.61 -11.24 -5.61
N PRO A 66 -6.58 -12.11 -6.63
CA PRO A 66 -6.67 -13.56 -6.41
C PRO A 66 -5.46 -14.08 -5.63
N ASP A 67 -5.70 -14.92 -4.63
CA ASP A 67 -4.66 -15.61 -3.86
C ASP A 67 -3.52 -14.67 -3.42
N ILE A 68 -3.88 -13.48 -2.92
CA ILE A 68 -2.93 -12.39 -2.64
C ILE A 68 -1.77 -12.85 -1.75
N ARG A 69 -2.07 -13.61 -0.69
CA ARG A 69 -1.05 -14.11 0.23
C ARG A 69 -0.09 -15.08 -0.45
N GLU A 70 -0.61 -15.98 -1.27
CA GLU A 70 0.20 -16.98 -1.96
C GLU A 70 1.03 -16.35 -3.07
N THR A 71 0.46 -15.42 -3.83
CA THR A 71 1.13 -14.78 -4.96
C THR A 71 2.17 -13.77 -4.50
N LEU A 72 1.79 -12.83 -3.65
CA LEU A 72 2.67 -11.74 -3.23
C LEU A 72 3.62 -12.15 -2.10
N GLY A 73 3.24 -13.09 -1.25
CA GLY A 73 4.09 -13.59 -0.17
C GLY A 73 5.29 -14.42 -0.63
N LYS A 74 5.31 -14.85 -1.89
CA LYS A 74 6.45 -15.57 -2.49
C LYS A 74 7.45 -14.63 -3.19
N LEU A 75 7.16 -13.35 -3.29
CA LEU A 75 8.05 -12.40 -3.95
C LEU A 75 9.39 -12.30 -3.20
N PRO A 76 10.50 -12.18 -3.94
CA PRO A 76 11.84 -12.14 -3.36
C PRO A 76 12.23 -10.79 -2.76
N VAL A 77 11.30 -9.82 -2.78
CA VAL A 77 11.47 -8.45 -2.32
C VAL A 77 10.26 -8.02 -1.50
N ASP A 78 10.45 -7.07 -0.59
CA ASP A 78 9.34 -6.47 0.16
C ASP A 78 8.37 -5.77 -0.78
N ILE A 79 7.09 -5.76 -0.39
CA ILE A 79 6.03 -5.03 -1.10
C ILE A 79 5.47 -3.93 -0.21
N SER A 80 4.97 -2.87 -0.84
CA SER A 80 4.28 -1.76 -0.19
C SER A 80 2.93 -1.55 -0.86
N VAL A 81 1.84 -1.63 -0.09
CA VAL A 81 0.47 -1.45 -0.59
C VAL A 81 -0.09 -0.12 -0.09
N GLY A 82 -0.63 0.67 -1.02
CA GLY A 82 -1.21 1.98 -0.72
C GLY A 82 -2.63 1.92 -0.16
N HIS A 83 -3.04 3.02 0.48
CA HIS A 83 -4.43 3.35 0.82
C HIS A 83 -5.16 2.25 1.60
N LEU A 84 -4.55 1.76 2.71
CA LEU A 84 -5.12 0.71 3.58
C LEU A 84 -5.58 -0.54 2.79
N GLY A 85 -4.92 -0.86 1.67
CA GLY A 85 -5.32 -1.96 0.79
C GLY A 85 -6.36 -1.59 -0.27
N TYR A 86 -6.78 -0.32 -0.35
CA TYR A 86 -7.70 0.26 -1.33
C TYR A 86 -9.02 -0.52 -1.47
N MET A 87 -9.53 -1.05 -0.37
CA MET A 87 -10.83 -1.70 -0.26
C MET A 87 -11.86 -0.72 0.26
N LYS A 88 -12.99 -0.56 -0.43
CA LYS A 88 -14.11 0.25 0.07
C LYS A 88 -14.60 -0.29 1.40
N THR A 89 -14.84 0.60 2.37
CA THR A 89 -15.33 0.23 3.72
C THR A 89 -16.63 -0.55 3.68
N SER A 90 -17.47 -0.33 2.66
CA SER A 90 -18.73 -1.06 2.43
C SER A 90 -18.54 -2.57 2.17
N ALA A 91 -17.34 -3.02 1.77
CA ALA A 91 -17.07 -4.45 1.60
C ALA A 91 -16.93 -5.18 2.96
N GLY A 92 -16.58 -4.44 4.01
CA GLY A 92 -16.41 -4.97 5.36
C GLY A 92 -15.08 -5.67 5.60
N ILE A 93 -14.60 -5.61 6.85
CA ILE A 93 -13.33 -6.24 7.26
C ILE A 93 -13.35 -7.76 7.20
N ASP A 94 -14.52 -8.38 7.22
CA ASP A 94 -14.67 -9.85 7.15
C ASP A 94 -14.59 -10.39 5.71
N HIS A 95 -14.38 -9.53 4.72
CA HIS A 95 -14.22 -9.96 3.33
C HIS A 95 -13.03 -10.93 3.20
N PRO A 96 -13.20 -12.13 2.61
CA PRO A 96 -12.16 -13.16 2.59
C PRO A 96 -10.83 -12.65 2.02
N GLY A 97 -10.85 -11.92 0.90
CA GLY A 97 -9.64 -11.35 0.30
C GLY A 97 -8.95 -10.31 1.19
N PHE A 98 -9.70 -9.56 2.02
CA PHE A 98 -9.09 -8.67 3.01
C PHE A 98 -8.47 -9.46 4.17
N GLN A 99 -9.07 -10.55 4.61
CA GLN A 99 -8.49 -11.44 5.62
C GLN A 99 -7.19 -12.09 5.13
N ASP A 100 -7.12 -12.49 3.86
CA ASP A 100 -5.88 -12.99 3.24
C ASP A 100 -4.81 -11.90 3.16
N PHE A 101 -5.19 -10.66 2.85
CA PHE A 101 -4.28 -9.52 2.90
C PHE A 101 -3.75 -9.27 4.33
N LEU A 102 -4.60 -9.31 5.36
CA LEU A 102 -4.15 -9.19 6.75
C LEU A 102 -3.15 -10.29 7.13
N ASN A 103 -3.35 -11.52 6.63
CA ASN A 103 -2.40 -12.61 6.85
C ASN A 103 -1.05 -12.32 6.18
N LEU A 104 -1.04 -11.77 4.96
CA LEU A 104 0.17 -11.34 4.27
C LEU A 104 0.93 -10.25 5.07
N VAL A 105 0.21 -9.30 5.67
CA VAL A 105 0.79 -8.26 6.54
C VAL A 105 1.40 -8.89 7.81
N ARG A 106 0.73 -9.87 8.41
CA ARG A 106 1.25 -10.61 9.58
C ARG A 106 2.54 -11.38 9.26
N ASP A 107 2.66 -11.92 8.05
CA ASP A 107 3.85 -12.65 7.59
C ASP A 107 5.09 -11.73 7.45
N GLY A 108 4.92 -10.41 7.45
CA GLY A 108 5.99 -9.41 7.57
C GLY A 108 6.63 -8.94 6.26
N HIS A 109 6.22 -9.46 5.10
CA HIS A 109 6.73 -9.04 3.78
C HIS A 109 5.97 -7.86 3.17
N CYS A 110 4.83 -7.49 3.74
CA CYS A 110 3.97 -6.45 3.20
C CYS A 110 3.91 -5.24 4.10
N TRP A 111 4.39 -4.11 3.58
CA TRP A 111 4.19 -2.79 4.15
C TRP A 111 2.85 -2.22 3.70
N VAL A 112 2.14 -1.54 4.60
CA VAL A 112 0.89 -0.88 4.26
C VAL A 112 0.98 0.62 4.56
N LYS A 113 0.63 1.42 3.56
CA LYS A 113 0.51 2.87 3.73
C LYS A 113 -0.89 3.21 4.22
N LEU A 114 -0.99 3.71 5.45
CA LEU A 114 -2.21 4.24 6.06
C LEU A 114 -2.48 5.65 5.49
N THR A 115 -2.80 5.70 4.22
CA THR A 115 -2.99 6.92 3.43
C THR A 115 -4.33 6.91 2.73
N GLY A 116 -4.82 8.06 2.29
CA GLY A 116 -5.96 8.13 1.38
C GLY A 116 -7.26 7.56 1.95
N THR A 117 -7.57 7.79 3.21
CA THR A 117 -8.82 7.35 3.86
C THR A 117 -10.06 7.78 3.09
N TYR A 118 -10.01 8.99 2.50
CA TYR A 118 -11.07 9.53 1.65
C TYR A 118 -11.30 8.75 0.35
N ARG A 119 -10.35 7.88 -0.05
CA ARG A 119 -10.48 7.02 -1.23
C ARG A 119 -11.30 5.77 -0.97
N ILE A 120 -11.36 5.32 0.29
CA ILE A 120 -12.02 4.06 0.67
C ILE A 120 -13.32 4.26 1.45
N THR A 121 -13.49 5.41 2.11
CA THR A 121 -14.67 5.77 2.88
C THR A 121 -15.95 5.87 2.04
N THR A 122 -17.10 5.70 2.69
CA THR A 122 -18.41 6.05 2.16
C THR A 122 -18.91 7.42 2.64
N HIS A 123 -18.15 8.09 3.53
CA HIS A 123 -18.48 9.41 4.06
C HIS A 123 -17.95 10.52 3.14
N GLU A 124 -18.69 11.62 3.06
CA GLU A 124 -18.30 12.76 2.24
C GLU A 124 -17.23 13.68 2.89
N LYS A 125 -17.11 13.64 4.21
CA LYS A 125 -16.25 14.54 5.00
C LYS A 125 -15.63 13.81 6.18
N THR A 126 -14.51 14.36 6.66
CA THR A 126 -13.88 13.96 7.93
C THR A 126 -14.80 14.23 9.13
N PRO A 127 -14.70 13.40 10.19
CA PRO A 127 -13.87 12.21 10.29
C PRO A 127 -14.49 11.02 9.52
N TYR A 128 -13.65 10.24 8.85
CA TYR A 128 -14.08 9.06 8.08
C TYR A 128 -14.19 7.84 9.01
N LEU A 129 -15.16 7.85 9.93
CA LEU A 129 -15.27 6.87 11.02
C LEU A 129 -15.47 5.42 10.53
N ASP A 130 -16.00 5.24 9.33
CA ASP A 130 -16.18 3.94 8.71
C ASP A 130 -14.84 3.28 8.28
N VAL A 131 -13.74 4.04 8.25
CA VAL A 131 -12.39 3.53 7.98
C VAL A 131 -11.74 2.93 9.24
N THR A 132 -12.19 3.34 10.43
CA THR A 132 -11.59 2.91 11.70
C THR A 132 -11.47 1.38 11.86
N PRO A 133 -12.48 0.56 11.53
CA PRO A 133 -12.34 -0.89 11.61
C PRO A 133 -11.22 -1.46 10.73
N THR A 134 -11.05 -0.91 9.52
CA THR A 134 -9.96 -1.32 8.61
C THR A 134 -8.58 -0.96 9.18
N ALA A 135 -8.45 0.25 9.73
CA ALA A 135 -7.22 0.71 10.37
C ALA A 135 -6.85 -0.13 11.59
N HIS A 136 -7.82 -0.42 12.46
CA HIS A 136 -7.61 -1.30 13.62
C HIS A 136 -7.17 -2.70 13.20
N ALA A 137 -7.83 -3.31 12.21
CA ALA A 137 -7.46 -4.63 11.71
C ALA A 137 -6.01 -4.68 11.19
N LEU A 138 -5.53 -3.62 10.55
CA LEU A 138 -4.15 -3.50 10.08
C LEU A 138 -3.16 -3.30 11.24
N ILE A 139 -3.50 -2.45 12.22
CA ILE A 139 -2.69 -2.22 13.42
C ILE A 139 -2.55 -3.53 14.22
N ASP A 140 -3.65 -4.26 14.40
CA ASP A 140 -3.66 -5.55 15.09
C ASP A 140 -2.91 -6.65 14.31
N ALA A 141 -2.87 -6.55 12.98
CA ALA A 141 -2.15 -7.48 12.15
C ALA A 141 -0.64 -7.35 12.34
N ASN A 142 -0.07 -6.16 12.14
CA ASN A 142 1.37 -5.94 12.30
C ASN A 142 1.73 -4.44 12.30
N PRO A 143 1.83 -3.77 13.44
CA PRO A 143 2.17 -2.35 13.49
C PRO A 143 3.59 -2.03 13.03
N ASP A 144 4.49 -3.03 12.96
CA ASP A 144 5.87 -2.89 12.44
C ASP A 144 5.94 -2.85 10.91
N ARG A 145 4.81 -2.94 10.23
CA ARG A 145 4.69 -2.91 8.77
C ARG A 145 3.74 -1.81 8.29
N LEU A 146 3.47 -0.82 9.11
CA LEU A 146 2.58 0.29 8.79
C LEU A 146 3.36 1.61 8.74
N ILE A 147 3.06 2.41 7.74
CA ILE A 147 3.53 3.79 7.64
C ILE A 147 2.35 4.72 7.36
N TRP A 148 2.42 5.96 7.82
CA TRP A 148 1.38 6.95 7.57
C TRP A 148 1.83 7.97 6.52
N GLY A 149 0.86 8.59 5.85
CA GLY A 149 1.04 9.75 5.00
C GLY A 149 -0.30 10.38 4.65
N SER A 150 -0.30 11.68 4.33
CA SER A 150 -1.51 12.43 3.99
C SER A 150 -2.08 12.10 2.61
N ASP A 151 -1.28 11.53 1.73
CA ASP A 151 -1.59 11.33 0.30
C ASP A 151 -1.60 12.67 -0.49
N TRP A 152 -0.97 13.71 0.06
CA TRP A 152 -0.79 14.97 -0.66
C TRP A 152 -0.05 14.75 -2.01
N PRO A 153 -0.45 15.37 -3.11
CA PRO A 153 -1.44 16.44 -3.27
C PRO A 153 -2.86 15.96 -3.59
N HIS A 154 -3.31 14.80 -3.13
CA HIS A 154 -4.66 14.26 -3.27
C HIS A 154 -5.11 14.16 -4.74
N VAL A 155 -4.23 13.63 -5.59
CA VAL A 155 -4.48 13.50 -7.03
C VAL A 155 -5.76 12.73 -7.32
N ALA A 156 -6.45 13.10 -8.41
CA ALA A 156 -7.73 12.51 -8.81
C ALA A 156 -8.87 12.65 -7.76
N THR A 157 -8.79 13.66 -6.88
CA THR A 157 -9.89 14.02 -5.97
C THR A 157 -10.70 15.14 -6.61
N TYR A 158 -11.96 14.84 -6.96
CA TYR A 158 -12.83 15.76 -7.71
C TYR A 158 -13.96 16.36 -6.84
N GLY A 159 -13.90 16.17 -5.53
CA GLY A 159 -14.88 16.67 -4.56
C GLY A 159 -14.25 17.59 -3.52
N ALA A 160 -14.75 17.52 -2.29
CA ALA A 160 -14.15 18.23 -1.17
C ALA A 160 -12.72 17.74 -0.93
N MET A 161 -11.76 18.68 -0.99
CA MET A 161 -10.36 18.37 -0.71
C MET A 161 -10.21 18.08 0.80
N PRO A 162 -9.64 16.94 1.19
CA PRO A 162 -9.37 16.67 2.60
C PRO A 162 -8.32 17.64 3.15
N ASN A 163 -8.41 17.96 4.43
CA ASN A 163 -7.41 18.72 5.16
C ASN A 163 -6.39 17.74 5.75
N ASP A 164 -5.10 17.97 5.52
CA ASP A 164 -4.03 17.07 6.01
C ASP A 164 -3.97 16.99 7.54
N ALA A 165 -4.30 18.09 8.26
CA ALA A 165 -4.37 18.07 9.71
C ALA A 165 -5.51 17.18 10.21
N ASP A 166 -6.69 17.25 9.58
CA ASP A 166 -7.82 16.39 9.93
C ASP A 166 -7.50 14.91 9.65
N LEU A 167 -6.73 14.62 8.58
CA LEU A 167 -6.28 13.25 8.28
C LEU A 167 -5.28 12.73 9.32
N LEU A 168 -4.40 13.60 9.82
CA LEU A 168 -3.47 13.27 10.89
C LEU A 168 -4.21 13.02 12.21
N ASP A 169 -5.10 13.92 12.61
CA ASP A 169 -5.91 13.77 13.81
C ASP A 169 -6.71 12.47 13.78
N HIS A 170 -7.32 12.16 12.63
CA HIS A 170 -8.06 10.91 12.42
C HIS A 170 -7.17 9.67 12.62
N MET A 171 -5.91 9.70 12.17
CA MET A 171 -4.97 8.61 12.42
C MET A 171 -4.60 8.49 13.90
N LEU A 172 -4.42 9.62 14.60
CA LEU A 172 -4.11 9.61 16.03
C LEU A 172 -5.25 9.01 16.87
N ASP A 173 -6.49 9.11 16.40
CA ASP A 173 -7.66 8.53 17.06
C ASP A 173 -7.75 6.99 16.91
N TRP A 174 -7.01 6.36 15.99
CA TRP A 174 -7.07 4.90 15.81
C TRP A 174 -6.40 4.11 16.93
N THR A 175 -5.53 4.74 17.72
CA THR A 175 -4.90 4.09 18.87
C THR A 175 -4.45 5.13 19.88
N ALA A 176 -4.61 4.81 21.17
CA ALA A 176 -4.07 5.61 22.25
C ALA A 176 -2.61 5.23 22.62
N ASP A 177 -2.06 4.19 22.00
CA ASP A 177 -0.70 3.72 22.28
C ASP A 177 0.34 4.58 21.53
N THR A 178 1.01 5.44 22.29
CA THR A 178 2.07 6.31 21.76
C THR A 178 3.26 5.55 21.16
N LYS A 179 3.49 4.29 21.55
CA LYS A 179 4.52 3.45 20.94
C LYS A 179 4.14 3.03 19.52
N ILE A 180 2.85 2.77 19.27
CA ILE A 180 2.34 2.50 17.94
C ILE A 180 2.46 3.76 17.07
N HIS A 181 2.12 4.94 17.62
CA HIS A 181 2.34 6.22 16.92
C HIS A 181 3.83 6.39 16.54
N GLN A 182 4.74 6.19 17.50
CA GLN A 182 6.18 6.31 17.26
C GLN A 182 6.61 5.37 16.11
N LYS A 183 6.16 4.12 16.09
CA LYS A 183 6.46 3.18 15.02
C LYS A 183 5.96 3.70 13.68
N ILE A 184 4.69 4.00 13.56
CA ILE A 184 4.02 4.34 12.29
C ILE A 184 4.55 5.66 11.69
N PHE A 185 4.91 6.63 12.53
CA PHE A 185 5.36 7.94 12.08
C PHE A 185 6.87 8.10 11.96
N VAL A 186 7.66 7.29 12.66
CA VAL A 186 9.10 7.57 12.83
C VAL A 186 9.97 6.34 12.60
N ASP A 187 9.67 5.21 13.22
CA ASP A 187 10.62 4.09 13.31
C ASP A 187 10.55 3.15 12.09
N ASN A 188 9.39 3.05 11.44
CA ASN A 188 9.12 2.15 10.31
C ASN A 188 9.63 2.66 8.93
#